data_5b441793a76e770b3e2aadd075eeb3a5
#
_entry.id   5b441793a76e770b3e2aadd075eeb3a5
#
_cell.length_a   1.000
_cell.length_b   1.000
_cell.length_c   1.000
_cell.angle_alpha   90.00
_cell.angle_beta   90.00
_cell.angle_gamma   90.00
#
_symmetry.space_group_name_H-M   'P 1'
#
loop_
_entity.id
_entity.type
_entity.pdbx_description
1 polymer ?
#
loop_
_entity_poly.entity_id
_entity_poly.type
_entity_poly.pdbx_seq_one_letter_code
_entity_poly.pdbx_strand_id
1 'polypeptide(L)'
;MRGMETPGHFERRASRGVRVGTVAVGGGAPVSIQSMTNTHTRDAARTLEQIRRLAAAGCQVVRVAVPAVPDAEALPQIVRASPLPVVADIHFSTGLAIRALEAGAAKVRLNPGNIDDPEGLRRVIALAARLGRPIRFGVNSGSVRGAQRHAGGAAADSKDLVRLMVDVLMDWVRAAEKEGFRDLVLSAKASDVYTTVEAYRLLARSCDLPLHLGITAAGPMDEARTRSAIVLGALLADGIGDTVRVSLTGDPVSEVVIAQDILAELGLRPWRGIRILSCPTCGRCDVDLIAIVEELQRRTRTITAPLTVAVMGCVVNGPGEAREADVGIAAGKGRGVLFRGGEAVRKVPEAELLDALLEEIRALAAERA
;
A
#
# COMPACT_ATOMS: atom_id res chain seq x y z
N MET A 1 -23.96 -21.53 -8.02
CA MET A 1 -23.12 -20.40 -7.59
C MET A 1 -23.02 -20.43 -6.06
N ARG A 2 -22.04 -21.12 -5.49
CA ARG A 2 -21.67 -20.89 -4.10
C ARG A 2 -20.77 -19.67 -4.12
N GLY A 3 -21.30 -18.51 -3.64
CA GLY A 3 -20.47 -17.34 -3.42
C GLY A 3 -19.30 -17.72 -2.53
N MET A 4 -18.08 -17.42 -2.97
CA MET A 4 -16.94 -17.44 -2.06
C MET A 4 -17.33 -16.60 -0.85
N GLU A 5 -17.50 -17.25 0.30
CA GLU A 5 -17.54 -16.52 1.55
C GLU A 5 -16.24 -15.73 1.62
N THR A 6 -16.36 -14.42 1.59
CA THR A 6 -15.23 -13.53 1.83
C THR A 6 -14.62 -13.94 3.17
N PRO A 7 -13.31 -14.22 3.25
CA PRO A 7 -12.66 -14.49 4.54
C PRO A 7 -13.08 -13.42 5.51
N GLY A 8 -13.37 -13.79 6.78
CA GLY A 8 -13.91 -12.89 7.78
C GLY A 8 -13.22 -11.53 7.78
N HIS A 9 -14.01 -10.48 7.65
CA HIS A 9 -13.47 -9.12 7.60
C HIS A 9 -12.95 -8.75 8.99
N PHE A 10 -11.70 -8.29 9.05
CA PHE A 10 -11.19 -7.63 10.23
C PHE A 10 -12.02 -6.39 10.52
N GLU A 11 -12.54 -6.26 11.75
CA GLU A 11 -13.31 -5.09 12.17
C GLU A 11 -12.39 -3.86 12.15
N ARG A 12 -12.73 -2.88 11.33
CA ARG A 12 -11.92 -1.69 11.18
C ARG A 12 -12.21 -0.67 12.25
N ARG A 13 -11.18 -0.08 12.83
CA ARG A 13 -11.27 1.04 13.75
C ARG A 13 -12.10 2.16 13.14
N ALA A 14 -13.05 2.71 13.86
CA ALA A 14 -13.73 3.93 13.45
C ALA A 14 -12.73 5.08 13.34
N SER A 15 -12.67 5.71 12.19
CA SER A 15 -11.82 6.87 11.94
C SER A 15 -12.63 7.98 11.28
N ARG A 16 -12.21 9.22 11.49
CA ARG A 16 -12.77 10.39 10.83
C ARG A 16 -12.52 10.32 9.32
N GLY A 17 -13.49 10.71 8.50
CA GLY A 17 -13.30 10.75 7.05
C GLY A 17 -12.67 12.05 6.59
N VAL A 18 -11.70 11.98 5.68
CA VAL A 18 -11.15 13.13 4.95
C VAL A 18 -11.16 12.84 3.44
N ARG A 19 -11.13 13.89 2.62
CA ARG A 19 -11.13 13.74 1.17
C ARG A 19 -9.83 14.26 0.56
N VAL A 20 -9.09 13.39 -0.13
CA VAL A 20 -7.86 13.73 -0.87
C VAL A 20 -8.18 13.81 -2.36
N GLY A 21 -8.53 14.98 -2.86
CA GLY A 21 -9.09 15.13 -4.20
C GLY A 21 -10.37 14.30 -4.35
N THR A 22 -10.36 13.32 -5.23
CA THR A 22 -11.51 12.41 -5.47
C THR A 22 -11.52 11.20 -4.53
N VAL A 23 -10.45 10.96 -3.75
CA VAL A 23 -10.27 9.77 -2.92
C VAL A 23 -10.72 10.04 -1.49
N ALA A 24 -11.67 9.25 -0.99
CA ALA A 24 -12.04 9.22 0.43
C ALA A 24 -11.00 8.43 1.23
N VAL A 25 -10.63 8.92 2.42
CA VAL A 25 -9.66 8.29 3.34
C VAL A 25 -10.24 8.34 4.75
N GLY A 26 -10.35 7.19 5.42
CA GLY A 26 -11.05 7.09 6.70
C GLY A 26 -12.57 7.10 6.54
N GLY A 27 -13.31 7.20 7.64
CA GLY A 27 -14.77 7.23 7.61
C GLY A 27 -15.40 5.95 7.04
N GLY A 28 -14.76 4.79 7.21
CA GLY A 28 -15.22 3.52 6.65
C GLY A 28 -14.87 3.30 5.16
N ALA A 29 -14.26 4.28 4.47
CA ALA A 29 -13.83 4.11 3.08
C ALA A 29 -12.81 2.97 2.92
N PRO A 30 -12.74 2.28 1.76
CA PRO A 30 -11.72 1.27 1.51
C PRO A 30 -10.31 1.81 1.70
N VAL A 31 -9.39 0.96 2.18
CA VAL A 31 -7.98 1.33 2.37
C VAL A 31 -7.37 1.76 1.04
N SER A 32 -6.91 3.00 0.95
CA SER A 32 -6.35 3.56 -0.29
C SER A 32 -4.85 3.33 -0.40
N ILE A 33 -4.37 3.10 -1.63
CA ILE A 33 -2.96 2.94 -1.94
C ILE A 33 -2.39 4.27 -2.44
N GLN A 34 -1.37 4.75 -1.74
CA GLN A 34 -0.55 5.88 -2.15
C GLN A 34 0.86 5.40 -2.50
N SER A 35 1.44 5.89 -3.59
CA SER A 35 2.87 5.78 -3.88
C SER A 35 3.51 7.15 -4.01
N MET A 36 4.79 7.19 -4.33
CA MET A 36 5.55 8.44 -4.48
C MET A 36 6.48 8.34 -5.68
N THR A 37 6.54 9.41 -6.47
CA THR A 37 7.51 9.50 -7.56
C THR A 37 8.95 9.59 -7.02
N ASN A 38 9.88 9.03 -7.76
CA ASN A 38 11.32 9.14 -7.53
C ASN A 38 12.02 10.05 -8.56
N THR A 39 11.24 10.73 -9.39
CA THR A 39 11.72 11.76 -10.32
C THR A 39 11.91 13.11 -9.60
N HIS A 40 12.74 13.97 -10.13
CA HIS A 40 12.76 15.38 -9.71
C HIS A 40 11.46 16.05 -10.14
N THR A 41 10.69 16.62 -9.20
CA THR A 41 9.36 17.20 -9.45
C THR A 41 9.42 18.36 -10.45
N ARG A 42 10.50 19.12 -10.48
CA ARG A 42 10.76 20.18 -11.48
C ARG A 42 10.81 19.66 -12.94
N ASP A 43 11.09 18.37 -13.15
CA ASP A 43 10.89 17.71 -14.43
C ASP A 43 9.45 17.18 -14.51
N ALA A 44 8.54 18.07 -14.85
CA ALA A 44 7.12 17.77 -14.87
C ALA A 44 6.78 16.66 -15.89
N ALA A 45 7.49 16.59 -17.02
CA ALA A 45 7.21 15.58 -18.05
C ALA A 45 7.52 14.16 -17.56
N ARG A 46 8.72 13.92 -17.02
CA ARG A 46 9.10 12.63 -16.44
C ARG A 46 8.26 12.26 -15.23
N THR A 47 7.93 13.26 -14.39
CA THR A 47 7.07 13.05 -13.23
C THR A 47 5.67 12.61 -13.65
N LEU A 48 5.07 13.24 -14.65
CA LEU A 48 3.76 12.86 -15.19
C LEU A 48 3.77 11.48 -15.86
N GLU A 49 4.82 11.13 -16.57
CA GLU A 49 4.97 9.79 -17.13
C GLU A 49 4.97 8.73 -16.02
N GLN A 50 5.74 8.94 -14.96
CA GLN A 50 5.77 8.03 -13.82
C GLN A 50 4.41 7.97 -13.10
N ILE A 51 3.72 9.10 -12.93
CA ILE A 51 2.36 9.14 -12.35
C ILE A 51 1.39 8.29 -13.18
N ARG A 52 1.44 8.35 -14.52
CA ARG A 52 0.58 7.51 -15.38
C ARG A 52 0.87 6.02 -15.19
N ARG A 53 2.15 5.64 -15.09
CA ARG A 53 2.54 4.24 -14.78
C ARG A 53 2.01 3.79 -13.42
N LEU A 54 2.10 4.63 -12.40
CA LEU A 54 1.55 4.37 -11.07
C LEU A 54 0.03 4.21 -11.11
N ALA A 55 -0.67 5.10 -11.84
CA ALA A 55 -2.12 5.01 -12.02
C ALA A 55 -2.55 3.70 -12.71
N ALA A 56 -1.85 3.32 -13.80
CA ALA A 56 -2.09 2.06 -14.51
C ALA A 56 -1.87 0.83 -13.60
N ALA A 57 -0.92 0.90 -12.68
CA ALA A 57 -0.70 -0.14 -11.67
C ALA A 57 -1.77 -0.16 -10.56
N GLY A 58 -2.67 0.82 -10.48
CA GLY A 58 -3.75 0.88 -9.48
C GLY A 58 -3.44 1.72 -8.24
N CYS A 59 -2.43 2.59 -8.31
CA CYS A 59 -2.24 3.66 -7.32
C CYS A 59 -3.44 4.59 -7.34
N GLN A 60 -3.86 5.08 -6.17
CA GLN A 60 -5.03 5.95 -6.05
C GLN A 60 -4.68 7.40 -5.68
N VAL A 61 -3.54 7.59 -5.01
CA VAL A 61 -3.02 8.90 -4.61
C VAL A 61 -1.53 8.92 -4.87
N VAL A 62 -1.01 9.94 -5.53
CA VAL A 62 0.43 10.07 -5.76
C VAL A 62 1.01 11.20 -4.92
N ARG A 63 2.21 10.96 -4.36
CA ARG A 63 2.99 11.99 -3.66
C ARG A 63 4.21 12.38 -4.49
N VAL A 64 4.49 13.68 -4.54
CA VAL A 64 5.68 14.26 -5.18
C VAL A 64 6.50 15.06 -4.16
N ALA A 65 7.81 15.00 -4.23
CA ALA A 65 8.68 15.79 -3.35
C ALA A 65 8.73 17.25 -3.81
N VAL A 66 8.67 18.20 -2.87
CA VAL A 66 8.78 19.63 -3.17
C VAL A 66 9.85 20.24 -2.25
N PRO A 67 11.13 19.94 -2.51
CA PRO A 67 12.23 20.42 -1.67
C PRO A 67 12.60 21.89 -1.93
N ALA A 68 12.26 22.45 -3.10
CA ALA A 68 12.69 23.80 -3.50
C ALA A 68 11.62 24.50 -4.37
N VAL A 69 11.82 25.80 -4.59
CA VAL A 69 10.91 26.65 -5.39
C VAL A 69 10.69 26.13 -6.80
N PRO A 70 11.71 25.68 -7.57
CA PRO A 70 11.47 25.15 -8.91
C PRO A 70 10.55 23.90 -8.94
N ASP A 71 10.55 23.10 -7.87
CA ASP A 71 9.66 21.96 -7.74
C ASP A 71 8.22 22.43 -7.49
N ALA A 72 8.02 23.48 -6.69
CA ALA A 72 6.71 24.10 -6.48
C ALA A 72 6.16 24.77 -7.74
N GLU A 73 7.00 25.37 -8.57
CA GLU A 73 6.64 26.00 -9.85
C GLU A 73 6.17 24.97 -10.90
N ALA A 74 6.63 23.74 -10.83
CA ALA A 74 6.18 22.65 -11.70
C ALA A 74 4.80 22.06 -11.29
N LEU A 75 4.37 22.26 -10.03
CA LEU A 75 3.14 21.64 -9.52
C LEU A 75 1.87 22.00 -10.30
N PRO A 76 1.62 23.24 -10.76
CA PRO A 76 0.40 23.57 -11.50
C PRO A 76 0.24 22.72 -12.77
N GLN A 77 1.34 22.46 -13.49
CA GLN A 77 1.33 21.59 -14.66
C GLN A 77 1.07 20.14 -14.28
N ILE A 78 1.74 19.64 -13.24
CA ILE A 78 1.60 18.26 -12.78
C ILE A 78 0.18 18.01 -12.27
N VAL A 79 -0.34 18.88 -11.40
CA VAL A 79 -1.69 18.74 -10.81
C VAL A 79 -2.77 18.72 -11.89
N ARG A 80 -2.67 19.62 -12.89
CA ARG A 80 -3.66 19.72 -13.96
C ARG A 80 -3.69 18.48 -14.88
N ALA A 81 -2.51 17.88 -15.14
CA ALA A 81 -2.37 16.77 -16.09
C ALA A 81 -2.31 15.39 -15.42
N SER A 82 -2.29 15.33 -14.09
CA SER A 82 -2.23 14.08 -13.34
C SER A 82 -3.58 13.37 -13.33
N PRO A 83 -3.63 12.06 -13.65
CA PRO A 83 -4.85 11.25 -13.49
C PRO A 83 -5.17 10.93 -12.02
N LEU A 84 -4.25 11.24 -11.08
CA LEU A 84 -4.37 10.96 -9.65
C LEU A 84 -4.32 12.25 -8.83
N PRO A 85 -5.01 12.30 -7.67
CA PRO A 85 -4.80 13.37 -6.71
C PRO A 85 -3.32 13.46 -6.28
N VAL A 86 -2.74 14.65 -6.39
CA VAL A 86 -1.33 14.93 -6.08
C VAL A 86 -1.18 15.43 -4.66
N VAL A 87 -0.28 14.80 -3.91
CA VAL A 87 0.13 15.20 -2.56
C VAL A 87 1.52 15.82 -2.62
N ALA A 88 1.69 17.05 -2.15
CA ALA A 88 3.00 17.68 -2.04
C ALA A 88 3.67 17.31 -0.71
N ASP A 89 4.90 16.81 -0.79
CA ASP A 89 5.72 16.42 0.37
C ASP A 89 6.67 17.56 0.74
N ILE A 90 6.38 18.23 1.82
CA ILE A 90 7.11 19.42 2.32
C ILE A 90 7.83 19.07 3.62
N HIS A 91 9.12 19.33 3.68
CA HIS A 91 9.93 18.97 4.85
C HIS A 91 10.34 20.17 5.74
N PHE A 92 10.65 21.34 5.16
CA PHE A 92 11.30 22.42 5.90
C PHE A 92 10.61 23.77 5.80
N SER A 93 9.85 24.03 4.73
CA SER A 93 9.35 25.36 4.42
C SER A 93 7.83 25.45 4.35
N THR A 94 7.23 26.20 5.25
CA THR A 94 5.79 26.53 5.21
C THR A 94 5.43 27.34 3.97
N GLY A 95 6.34 28.17 3.45
CA GLY A 95 6.16 28.88 2.19
C GLY A 95 6.00 27.96 0.98
N LEU A 96 6.73 26.84 0.92
CA LEU A 96 6.54 25.84 -0.13
C LEU A 96 5.19 25.10 0.03
N ALA A 97 4.72 24.88 1.26
CA ALA A 97 3.40 24.31 1.51
C ALA A 97 2.27 25.22 1.00
N ILE A 98 2.39 26.53 1.23
CA ILE A 98 1.44 27.52 0.70
C ILE A 98 1.43 27.49 -0.83
N ARG A 99 2.59 27.57 -1.48
CA ARG A 99 2.70 27.48 -2.95
C ARG A 99 2.11 26.18 -3.50
N ALA A 100 2.32 25.05 -2.82
CA ALA A 100 1.76 23.77 -3.24
C ALA A 100 0.23 23.72 -3.15
N LEU A 101 -0.35 24.29 -2.10
CA LEU A 101 -1.81 24.43 -1.95
C LEU A 101 -2.40 25.35 -3.03
N GLU A 102 -1.77 26.49 -3.29
CA GLU A 102 -2.16 27.44 -4.34
C GLU A 102 -2.04 26.84 -5.74
N ALA A 103 -1.05 25.96 -5.96
CA ALA A 103 -0.89 25.17 -7.19
C ALA A 103 -1.96 24.09 -7.38
N GLY A 104 -2.85 23.88 -6.37
CA GLY A 104 -3.94 22.92 -6.44
C GLY A 104 -3.62 21.53 -5.92
N ALA A 105 -2.53 21.34 -5.17
CA ALA A 105 -2.24 20.05 -4.53
C ALA A 105 -3.44 19.58 -3.71
N ALA A 106 -3.82 18.30 -3.87
CA ALA A 106 -4.98 17.72 -3.20
C ALA A 106 -4.78 17.54 -1.70
N LYS A 107 -3.52 17.50 -1.24
CA LYS A 107 -3.10 17.42 0.16
C LYS A 107 -1.65 17.88 0.26
N VAL A 108 -1.27 18.44 1.38
CA VAL A 108 0.14 18.63 1.73
C VAL A 108 0.55 17.70 2.86
N ARG A 109 1.78 17.22 2.82
CA ARG A 109 2.40 16.50 3.93
C ARG A 109 3.46 17.38 4.57
N LEU A 110 3.35 17.56 5.87
CA LEU A 110 4.31 18.29 6.70
C LEU A 110 5.00 17.33 7.67
N ASN A 111 6.29 17.56 7.94
CA ASN A 111 7.03 16.82 8.95
C ASN A 111 7.27 17.68 10.19
N PRO A 112 6.55 17.42 11.30
CA PRO A 112 6.71 18.15 12.55
C PRO A 112 8.14 18.21 13.09
N GLY A 113 8.94 17.16 12.84
CA GLY A 113 10.34 17.14 13.29
C GLY A 113 11.31 18.03 12.49
N ASN A 114 10.83 18.68 11.42
CA ASN A 114 11.68 19.47 10.52
C ASN A 114 11.20 20.91 10.32
N ILE A 115 10.05 21.29 10.84
CA ILE A 115 9.46 22.62 10.68
C ILE A 115 9.38 23.28 12.06
N ASP A 116 10.08 24.39 12.21
CA ASP A 116 10.03 25.24 13.39
C ASP A 116 9.57 26.65 12.98
N ASP A 117 8.30 26.75 12.53
CA ASP A 117 7.67 27.98 12.09
C ASP A 117 6.16 27.94 12.46
N PRO A 118 5.81 28.24 13.72
CA PRO A 118 4.42 28.20 14.18
C PRO A 118 3.50 29.17 13.43
N GLU A 119 3.99 30.33 13.07
CA GLU A 119 3.23 31.37 12.33
C GLU A 119 2.98 30.92 10.89
N GLY A 120 3.99 30.38 10.23
CA GLY A 120 3.85 29.78 8.91
C GLY A 120 2.91 28.58 8.93
N LEU A 121 2.95 27.76 9.96
CA LEU A 121 2.01 26.64 10.12
C LEU A 121 0.56 27.15 10.20
N ARG A 122 0.27 28.18 10.99
CA ARG A 122 -1.08 28.77 11.05
C ARG A 122 -1.54 29.24 9.68
N ARG A 123 -0.68 29.92 8.91
CA ARG A 123 -1.00 30.35 7.54
C ARG A 123 -1.30 29.18 6.61
N VAL A 124 -0.54 28.08 6.71
CA VAL A 124 -0.80 26.85 5.93
C VAL A 124 -2.15 26.25 6.32
N ILE A 125 -2.46 26.14 7.60
CA ILE A 125 -3.73 25.61 8.12
C ILE A 125 -4.90 26.48 7.62
N ALA A 126 -4.82 27.79 7.76
CA ALA A 126 -5.86 28.71 7.31
C ALA A 126 -6.12 28.60 5.79
N LEU A 127 -5.05 28.48 4.99
CA LEU A 127 -5.16 28.28 3.55
C LEU A 127 -5.76 26.93 3.21
N ALA A 128 -5.31 25.85 3.86
CA ALA A 128 -5.83 24.51 3.67
C ALA A 128 -7.34 24.43 4.00
N ALA A 129 -7.77 25.04 5.11
CA ALA A 129 -9.17 25.16 5.50
C ALA A 129 -10.01 25.87 4.43
N ARG A 130 -9.54 27.03 3.95
CA ARG A 130 -10.23 27.81 2.90
C ARG A 130 -10.38 27.04 1.60
N LEU A 131 -9.38 26.21 1.25
CA LEU A 131 -9.37 25.41 0.02
C LEU A 131 -10.02 24.03 0.19
N GLY A 132 -10.44 23.65 1.40
CA GLY A 132 -10.97 22.30 1.70
C GLY A 132 -9.94 21.21 1.42
N ARG A 133 -8.65 21.44 1.74
CA ARG A 133 -7.56 20.50 1.49
C ARG A 133 -7.04 19.93 2.81
N PRO A 134 -7.00 18.58 2.96
CA PRO A 134 -6.47 17.98 4.16
C PRO A 134 -4.94 18.17 4.28
N ILE A 135 -4.45 18.12 5.51
CA ILE A 135 -3.03 18.13 5.83
C ILE A 135 -2.66 16.76 6.42
N ARG A 136 -1.52 16.21 6.02
CA ARG A 136 -0.94 15.07 6.72
C ARG A 136 0.24 15.52 7.58
N PHE A 137 0.14 15.30 8.87
CA PHE A 137 1.29 15.36 9.77
C PHE A 137 1.97 14.00 9.80
N GLY A 138 3.25 13.97 9.52
CA GLY A 138 3.97 12.71 9.42
C GLY A 138 5.39 12.79 9.93
N VAL A 139 5.68 12.06 11.00
CA VAL A 139 7.03 11.91 11.56
C VAL A 139 7.70 10.63 11.10
N ASN A 140 9.02 10.69 11.01
CA ASN A 140 9.88 9.52 10.91
C ASN A 140 10.77 9.43 12.15
N SER A 141 11.12 8.23 12.60
CA SER A 141 12.02 8.03 13.75
C SER A 141 13.33 8.83 13.63
N GLY A 142 13.87 8.94 12.40
CA GLY A 142 15.09 9.73 12.14
C GLY A 142 14.93 11.22 12.39
N SER A 143 13.80 11.84 11.99
CA SER A 143 13.54 13.27 12.21
C SER A 143 13.33 13.59 13.69
N VAL A 144 12.62 12.72 14.41
CA VAL A 144 12.36 12.91 15.85
C VAL A 144 13.65 12.74 16.66
N ARG A 145 14.45 11.72 16.37
CA ARG A 145 15.79 11.54 16.99
C ARG A 145 16.75 12.70 16.66
N GLY A 146 16.64 13.24 15.45
CA GLY A 146 17.40 14.41 15.04
C GLY A 146 17.08 15.63 15.89
N ALA A 147 15.80 15.97 16.01
CA ALA A 147 15.33 17.07 16.86
C ALA A 147 15.74 16.89 18.33
N GLN A 148 15.59 15.68 18.88
CA GLN A 148 16.01 15.38 20.26
C GLN A 148 17.52 15.61 20.48
N ARG A 149 18.37 15.17 19.55
CA ARG A 149 19.83 15.38 19.65
C ARG A 149 20.19 16.87 19.59
N HIS A 150 19.53 17.64 18.74
CA HIS A 150 19.75 19.10 18.65
C HIS A 150 19.35 19.81 19.96
N ALA A 151 18.36 19.29 20.68
CA ALA A 151 17.97 19.77 21.99
C ALA A 151 18.86 19.26 23.16
N GLY A 152 19.95 18.53 22.87
CA GLY A 152 20.88 18.00 23.90
C GLY A 152 20.37 16.77 24.65
N GLY A 153 19.32 16.12 24.16
CA GLY A 153 18.75 14.91 24.78
C GLY A 153 19.53 13.64 24.49
N ALA A 154 19.53 12.68 25.44
CA ALA A 154 20.06 11.35 25.26
C ALA A 154 19.27 10.56 24.21
N ALA A 155 19.89 9.52 23.59
CA ALA A 155 19.20 8.67 22.64
C ALA A 155 18.04 7.89 23.34
N ALA A 156 16.83 8.12 22.89
CA ALA A 156 15.64 7.43 23.38
C ALA A 156 15.72 5.91 23.06
N ASP A 157 15.33 5.06 23.99
CA ASP A 157 15.06 3.65 23.70
C ASP A 157 13.84 3.50 22.78
N SER A 158 13.49 2.28 22.38
CA SER A 158 12.39 2.05 21.44
C SER A 158 11.04 2.45 22.01
N LYS A 159 10.81 2.30 23.32
CA LYS A 159 9.54 2.65 23.97
C LYS A 159 9.39 4.17 24.11
N ASP A 160 10.46 4.82 24.52
CA ASP A 160 10.49 6.28 24.63
C ASP A 160 10.36 6.94 23.27
N LEU A 161 10.98 6.36 22.23
CA LEU A 161 10.84 6.82 20.85
C LEU A 161 9.39 6.72 20.35
N VAL A 162 8.68 5.61 20.64
CA VAL A 162 7.26 5.45 20.31
C VAL A 162 6.43 6.58 20.91
N ARG A 163 6.60 6.86 22.23
CA ARG A 163 5.88 7.94 22.91
C ARG A 163 6.23 9.29 22.30
N LEU A 164 7.51 9.59 22.13
CA LEU A 164 7.97 10.84 21.57
C LEU A 164 7.41 11.11 20.16
N MET A 165 7.37 10.09 19.31
CA MET A 165 6.78 10.21 17.97
C MET A 165 5.30 10.54 18.02
N VAL A 166 4.56 9.94 18.94
CA VAL A 166 3.12 10.18 19.11
C VAL A 166 2.88 11.55 19.73
N ASP A 167 3.63 11.94 20.77
CA ASP A 167 3.48 13.22 21.45
C ASP A 167 3.72 14.39 20.48
N VAL A 168 4.78 14.35 19.69
CA VAL A 168 5.07 15.35 18.65
C VAL A 168 3.91 15.48 17.65
N LEU A 169 3.32 14.36 17.21
CA LEU A 169 2.16 14.40 16.32
C LEU A 169 0.93 14.99 16.99
N MET A 170 0.65 14.58 18.23
CA MET A 170 -0.53 15.06 18.96
C MET A 170 -0.41 16.55 19.35
N ASP A 171 0.80 17.07 19.57
CA ASP A 171 1.02 18.52 19.75
C ASP A 171 0.61 19.31 18.50
N TRP A 172 0.97 18.82 17.32
CA TRP A 172 0.58 19.45 16.05
C TRP A 172 -0.91 19.29 15.74
N VAL A 173 -1.52 18.16 16.12
CA VAL A 173 -2.97 17.98 16.06
C VAL A 173 -3.67 19.02 16.93
N ARG A 174 -3.24 19.15 18.19
CA ARG A 174 -3.80 20.15 19.11
C ARG A 174 -3.65 21.59 18.58
N ALA A 175 -2.49 21.92 17.99
CA ALA A 175 -2.28 23.21 17.36
C ALA A 175 -3.25 23.46 16.19
N ALA A 176 -3.46 22.46 15.32
CA ALA A 176 -4.41 22.59 14.21
C ALA A 176 -5.88 22.67 14.68
N GLU A 177 -6.26 21.90 15.70
CA GLU A 177 -7.62 21.92 16.26
C GLU A 177 -7.94 23.25 16.97
N LYS A 178 -6.95 23.93 17.57
CA LYS A 178 -7.11 25.30 18.10
C LYS A 178 -7.49 26.31 17.01
N GLU A 179 -7.01 26.10 15.79
CA GLU A 179 -7.38 26.90 14.62
C GLU A 179 -8.70 26.39 13.96
N GLY A 180 -9.41 25.46 14.58
CA GLY A 180 -10.65 24.88 14.06
C GLY A 180 -10.47 23.91 12.91
N PHE A 181 -9.23 23.51 12.60
CA PHE A 181 -8.93 22.63 11.47
C PHE A 181 -8.92 21.15 11.89
N ARG A 182 -9.69 20.32 11.17
CA ARG A 182 -9.91 18.91 11.51
C ARG A 182 -9.60 17.92 10.38
N ASP A 183 -9.34 18.40 9.17
CA ASP A 183 -9.07 17.56 8.00
C ASP A 183 -7.61 17.08 8.01
N LEU A 184 -7.31 16.24 8.99
CA LEU A 184 -5.98 15.74 9.28
C LEU A 184 -5.83 14.25 8.97
N VAL A 185 -4.63 13.85 8.53
CA VAL A 185 -4.18 12.46 8.41
C VAL A 185 -2.86 12.34 9.18
N LEU A 186 -2.63 11.25 9.89
CA LEU A 186 -1.40 11.06 10.65
C LEU A 186 -0.54 9.93 10.09
N SER A 187 0.78 10.02 10.28
CA SER A 187 1.70 8.92 10.05
C SER A 187 2.92 8.97 10.97
N ALA A 188 3.25 7.81 11.57
CA ALA A 188 4.42 7.62 12.44
C ALA A 188 5.24 6.44 11.92
N LYS A 189 6.33 6.70 11.21
CA LYS A 189 7.13 5.67 10.54
C LYS A 189 8.50 5.54 11.20
N ALA A 190 8.89 4.33 11.56
CA ALA A 190 10.25 4.02 11.98
C ALA A 190 10.93 3.10 10.95
N SER A 191 12.22 2.87 11.12
CA SER A 191 13.02 1.96 10.29
C SER A 191 12.94 0.50 10.77
N ASP A 192 12.35 0.25 11.92
CA ASP A 192 12.11 -1.07 12.48
C ASP A 192 10.61 -1.35 12.64
N VAL A 193 10.28 -2.63 12.63
CA VAL A 193 8.90 -3.14 12.69
C VAL A 193 8.25 -2.81 14.02
N TYR A 194 8.93 -3.10 15.13
CA TYR A 194 8.37 -2.95 16.48
C TYR A 194 7.97 -1.50 16.75
N THR A 195 8.91 -0.56 16.60
CA THR A 195 8.64 0.86 16.84
C THR A 195 7.51 1.38 15.93
N THR A 196 7.48 0.94 14.66
CA THR A 196 6.43 1.34 13.72
C THR A 196 5.06 0.84 14.17
N VAL A 197 4.91 -0.45 14.47
CA VAL A 197 3.63 -1.05 14.87
C VAL A 197 3.13 -0.42 16.17
N GLU A 198 3.98 -0.30 17.19
CA GLU A 198 3.58 0.26 18.49
C GLU A 198 3.22 1.76 18.40
N ALA A 199 3.92 2.54 17.57
CA ALA A 199 3.56 3.94 17.34
C ALA A 199 2.15 4.07 16.71
N TYR A 200 1.81 3.26 15.73
CA TYR A 200 0.46 3.29 15.15
C TYR A 200 -0.61 2.74 16.09
N ARG A 201 -0.31 1.71 16.88
CA ARG A 201 -1.22 1.22 17.92
C ARG A 201 -1.50 2.30 18.97
N LEU A 202 -0.48 3.03 19.39
CA LEU A 202 -0.63 4.14 20.34
C LEU A 202 -1.43 5.29 19.71
N LEU A 203 -1.14 5.70 18.45
CA LEU A 203 -1.94 6.70 17.74
C LEU A 203 -3.40 6.30 17.58
N ALA A 204 -3.67 5.04 17.27
CA ALA A 204 -5.02 4.53 17.10
C ALA A 204 -5.87 4.61 18.38
N ARG A 205 -5.20 4.53 19.54
CA ARG A 205 -5.85 4.74 20.87
C ARG A 205 -5.96 6.20 21.26
N SER A 206 -5.11 7.07 20.70
CA SER A 206 -5.01 8.48 21.09
C SER A 206 -5.94 9.41 20.33
N CYS A 207 -6.42 9.04 19.14
CA CYS A 207 -7.29 9.87 18.32
C CYS A 207 -8.12 9.06 17.33
N ASP A 208 -9.12 9.71 16.71
CA ASP A 208 -9.99 9.16 15.68
C ASP A 208 -9.54 9.56 14.25
N LEU A 209 -8.38 10.20 14.10
CA LEU A 209 -7.88 10.66 12.81
C LEU A 209 -7.47 9.48 11.91
N PRO A 210 -7.64 9.60 10.58
CA PRO A 210 -7.18 8.58 9.63
C PRO A 210 -5.66 8.41 9.67
N LEU A 211 -5.21 7.16 9.55
CA LEU A 211 -3.81 6.79 9.66
C LEU A 211 -3.25 6.34 8.30
N HIS A 212 -2.13 6.96 7.90
CA HIS A 212 -1.36 6.59 6.70
C HIS A 212 -0.22 5.65 7.08
N LEU A 213 -0.42 4.36 6.85
CA LEU A 213 0.51 3.32 7.25
C LEU A 213 1.73 3.20 6.32
N GLY A 214 2.79 2.64 6.84
CA GLY A 214 4.00 2.24 6.14
C GLY A 214 5.20 2.25 7.05
N ILE A 215 6.30 1.70 6.56
CA ILE A 215 7.61 1.71 7.21
C ILE A 215 8.58 2.60 6.41
N THR A 216 9.57 3.19 7.06
CA THR A 216 10.62 3.98 6.39
C THR A 216 11.90 3.17 6.28
N ALA A 217 12.75 3.51 5.30
CA ALA A 217 14.04 2.82 5.06
C ALA A 217 13.88 1.28 4.95
N ALA A 218 12.87 0.85 4.21
CA ALA A 218 12.51 -0.57 4.14
C ALA A 218 13.54 -1.45 3.41
N GLY A 219 14.39 -0.88 2.55
CA GLY A 219 15.47 -1.57 1.86
C GLY A 219 15.15 -1.97 0.42
N PRO A 220 15.93 -2.88 -0.18
CA PRO A 220 15.67 -3.45 -1.49
C PRO A 220 14.40 -4.31 -1.51
N MET A 221 14.04 -4.86 -2.67
CA MET A 221 12.74 -5.46 -2.96
C MET A 221 12.28 -6.48 -1.91
N ASP A 222 13.08 -7.47 -1.61
CA ASP A 222 12.67 -8.62 -0.78
C ASP A 222 12.52 -8.21 0.69
N GLU A 223 13.46 -7.44 1.22
CA GLU A 223 13.40 -6.89 2.58
C GLU A 223 12.23 -5.91 2.72
N ALA A 224 12.03 -5.06 1.71
CA ALA A 224 10.93 -4.11 1.71
C ALA A 224 9.56 -4.79 1.67
N ARG A 225 9.42 -5.85 0.86
CA ARG A 225 8.23 -6.70 0.81
C ARG A 225 7.96 -7.32 2.17
N THR A 226 8.96 -7.99 2.74
CA THR A 226 8.85 -8.68 4.04
C THR A 226 8.48 -7.70 5.16
N ARG A 227 9.23 -6.60 5.31
CA ARG A 227 8.97 -5.60 6.36
C ARG A 227 7.61 -4.93 6.20
N SER A 228 7.22 -4.59 4.97
CA SER A 228 5.93 -3.99 4.69
C SER A 228 4.78 -4.96 4.95
N ALA A 229 4.92 -6.23 4.56
CA ALA A 229 3.92 -7.26 4.83
C ALA A 229 3.70 -7.46 6.33
N ILE A 230 4.76 -7.48 7.13
CA ILE A 230 4.67 -7.61 8.59
C ILE A 230 3.98 -6.38 9.20
N VAL A 231 4.44 -5.16 8.88
CA VAL A 231 3.88 -3.92 9.47
C VAL A 231 2.44 -3.69 9.05
N LEU A 232 2.17 -3.75 7.75
CA LEU A 232 0.82 -3.51 7.22
C LEU A 232 -0.13 -4.65 7.62
N GLY A 233 0.36 -5.90 7.57
CA GLY A 233 -0.41 -7.08 7.97
C GLY A 233 -0.85 -7.00 9.44
N ALA A 234 0.08 -6.73 10.36
CA ALA A 234 -0.23 -6.61 11.78
C ALA A 234 -1.23 -5.48 12.06
N LEU A 235 -1.00 -4.28 11.50
CA LEU A 235 -1.85 -3.12 11.76
C LEU A 235 -3.24 -3.25 11.12
N LEU A 236 -3.32 -3.70 9.88
CA LEU A 236 -4.59 -3.88 9.18
C LEU A 236 -5.43 -5.01 9.77
N ALA A 237 -4.79 -6.07 10.29
CA ALA A 237 -5.47 -7.13 11.04
C ALA A 237 -6.02 -6.63 12.39
N ASP A 238 -5.34 -5.65 13.04
CA ASP A 238 -5.87 -4.94 14.20
C ASP A 238 -6.97 -3.89 13.82
N GLY A 239 -7.39 -3.83 12.56
CA GLY A 239 -8.33 -2.83 12.06
C GLY A 239 -7.76 -1.42 11.91
N ILE A 240 -6.45 -1.24 12.07
CA ILE A 240 -5.77 0.06 12.05
C ILE A 240 -5.25 0.37 10.65
N GLY A 241 -5.66 1.52 10.08
CA GLY A 241 -5.14 2.04 8.82
C GLY A 241 -6.19 2.37 7.79
N ASP A 242 -6.03 3.54 7.16
CA ASP A 242 -6.98 4.09 6.19
C ASP A 242 -6.36 4.33 4.82
N THR A 243 -5.04 4.46 4.77
CA THR A 243 -4.25 4.57 3.54
C THR A 243 -2.86 3.98 3.76
N VAL A 244 -2.29 3.35 2.76
CA VAL A 244 -1.01 2.65 2.87
C VAL A 244 -0.01 3.13 1.84
N ARG A 245 1.29 3.06 2.19
CA ARG A 245 2.39 3.15 1.24
C ARG A 245 3.47 2.13 1.60
N VAL A 246 3.75 1.23 0.67
CA VAL A 246 4.99 0.46 0.64
C VAL A 246 6.13 1.36 0.17
N SER A 247 7.31 1.23 0.74
CA SER A 247 8.51 1.97 0.32
C SER A 247 9.61 0.97 0.01
N LEU A 248 10.29 1.12 -1.12
CA LEU A 248 11.42 0.29 -1.50
C LEU A 248 12.46 1.07 -2.30
N THR A 249 13.68 0.55 -2.35
CA THR A 249 14.72 1.04 -3.26
C THR A 249 14.52 0.37 -4.62
N GLY A 250 13.90 1.09 -5.57
CA GLY A 250 13.59 0.55 -6.90
C GLY A 250 12.48 1.30 -7.64
N ASP A 251 11.81 0.62 -8.57
CA ASP A 251 10.67 1.18 -9.31
C ASP A 251 9.45 1.32 -8.39
N PRO A 252 8.88 2.54 -8.23
CA PRO A 252 7.72 2.76 -7.38
C PRO A 252 6.44 2.05 -7.86
N VAL A 253 6.39 1.54 -9.08
CA VAL A 253 5.30 0.66 -9.54
C VAL A 253 5.24 -0.61 -8.69
N SER A 254 6.39 -1.18 -8.31
CA SER A 254 6.45 -2.34 -7.43
C SER A 254 5.91 -2.07 -6.03
N GLU A 255 6.01 -0.82 -5.51
CA GLU A 255 5.38 -0.42 -4.25
C GLU A 255 3.86 -0.63 -4.29
N VAL A 256 3.24 -0.26 -5.43
CA VAL A 256 1.79 -0.39 -5.63
C VAL A 256 1.36 -1.85 -5.70
N VAL A 257 2.12 -2.68 -6.45
CA VAL A 257 1.84 -4.11 -6.58
C VAL A 257 1.90 -4.80 -5.22
N ILE A 258 2.98 -4.59 -4.47
CA ILE A 258 3.12 -5.17 -3.12
C ILE A 258 1.99 -4.71 -2.18
N ALA A 259 1.59 -3.44 -2.25
CA ALA A 259 0.48 -2.95 -1.44
C ALA A 259 -0.86 -3.61 -1.83
N GLN A 260 -1.10 -3.86 -3.12
CA GLN A 260 -2.28 -4.58 -3.60
C GLN A 260 -2.29 -6.02 -3.09
N ASP A 261 -1.16 -6.72 -3.21
CA ASP A 261 -1.01 -8.11 -2.74
C ASP A 261 -1.33 -8.20 -1.23
N ILE A 262 -0.74 -7.32 -0.42
CA ILE A 262 -0.98 -7.29 1.03
C ILE A 262 -2.47 -7.06 1.36
N LEU A 263 -3.11 -6.09 0.69
CA LEU A 263 -4.53 -5.80 0.92
C LEU A 263 -5.44 -6.92 0.43
N ALA A 264 -5.08 -7.61 -0.64
CA ALA A 264 -5.83 -8.73 -1.17
C ALA A 264 -5.70 -9.98 -0.27
N GLU A 265 -4.49 -10.29 0.25
CA GLU A 265 -4.29 -11.39 1.21
C GLU A 265 -5.08 -11.19 2.51
N LEU A 266 -5.30 -9.94 2.92
CA LEU A 266 -6.11 -9.60 4.08
C LEU A 266 -7.63 -9.51 3.78
N GLY A 267 -8.07 -9.80 2.56
CA GLY A 267 -9.47 -9.67 2.15
C GLY A 267 -10.00 -8.24 2.10
N LEU A 268 -9.12 -7.23 2.19
CA LEU A 268 -9.50 -5.81 2.16
C LEU A 268 -9.67 -5.27 0.74
N ARG A 269 -9.32 -6.09 -0.26
CA ARG A 269 -9.43 -5.78 -1.69
C ARG A 269 -9.55 -7.09 -2.48
N PRO A 270 -10.29 -7.13 -3.59
CA PRO A 270 -10.27 -8.29 -4.48
C PRO A 270 -8.87 -8.48 -5.08
N TRP A 271 -8.51 -9.74 -5.35
CA TRP A 271 -7.34 -10.07 -6.14
C TRP A 271 -7.43 -9.47 -7.53
N ARG A 272 -6.28 -9.14 -8.07
CA ARG A 272 -6.16 -8.68 -9.44
C ARG A 272 -5.26 -9.65 -10.21
N GLY A 273 -5.83 -10.27 -11.25
CA GLY A 273 -5.12 -11.29 -12.02
C GLY A 273 -5.13 -12.66 -11.35
N ILE A 274 -4.15 -13.48 -11.71
CA ILE A 274 -4.07 -14.87 -11.28
C ILE A 274 -3.39 -15.00 -9.91
N ARG A 275 -4.10 -15.57 -8.93
CA ARG A 275 -3.54 -16.03 -7.67
C ARG A 275 -3.17 -17.49 -7.80
N ILE A 276 -1.89 -17.83 -7.66
CA ILE A 276 -1.43 -19.21 -7.74
C ILE A 276 -1.29 -19.78 -6.33
N LEU A 277 -1.96 -20.89 -6.08
CA LEU A 277 -1.80 -21.72 -4.91
C LEU A 277 -1.00 -22.97 -5.33
N SER A 278 0.21 -23.14 -4.84
CA SER A 278 1.04 -24.31 -5.14
C SER A 278 1.51 -24.99 -3.87
N CYS A 279 1.63 -26.31 -3.92
CA CYS A 279 2.15 -27.04 -2.78
C CYS A 279 3.69 -26.86 -2.65
N PRO A 280 4.26 -27.08 -1.44
CA PRO A 280 5.67 -26.79 -1.14
C PRO A 280 6.65 -27.84 -1.65
N THR A 281 6.32 -28.63 -2.67
CA THR A 281 7.21 -29.65 -3.31
C THR A 281 7.88 -30.61 -2.31
N CYS A 282 7.09 -31.24 -1.44
CA CYS A 282 7.61 -32.25 -0.51
C CYS A 282 8.00 -33.56 -1.24
N GLY A 283 8.59 -34.53 -0.52
CA GLY A 283 9.01 -35.81 -1.10
C GLY A 283 7.92 -36.70 -1.74
N ARG A 284 6.68 -36.22 -1.80
CA ARG A 284 5.56 -36.83 -2.53
C ARG A 284 5.27 -36.16 -3.88
N CYS A 285 6.01 -35.14 -4.23
CA CYS A 285 5.83 -34.45 -5.51
C CYS A 285 6.41 -35.30 -6.63
N ASP A 286 5.55 -35.72 -7.56
CA ASP A 286 5.91 -36.64 -8.66
C ASP A 286 6.18 -35.92 -10.00
N VAL A 287 6.11 -34.58 -10.03
CA VAL A 287 6.26 -33.74 -11.24
C VAL A 287 7.22 -32.56 -10.97
N ASP A 288 7.79 -31.96 -12.01
CA ASP A 288 8.53 -30.70 -11.91
C ASP A 288 7.57 -29.53 -11.70
N LEU A 289 7.07 -29.43 -10.46
CA LEU A 289 6.10 -28.40 -10.08
C LEU A 289 6.66 -27.00 -10.18
N ILE A 290 7.97 -26.82 -9.92
CA ILE A 290 8.63 -25.52 -9.98
C ILE A 290 8.56 -24.97 -11.40
N ALA A 291 8.99 -25.78 -12.39
CA ALA A 291 8.94 -25.39 -13.80
C ALA A 291 7.50 -25.09 -14.26
N ILE A 292 6.51 -25.90 -13.82
CA ILE A 292 5.10 -25.66 -14.14
C ILE A 292 4.62 -24.32 -13.60
N VAL A 293 4.92 -24.00 -12.34
CA VAL A 293 4.49 -22.73 -11.69
C VAL A 293 5.16 -21.52 -12.33
N GLU A 294 6.46 -21.57 -12.60
CA GLU A 294 7.20 -20.49 -13.25
C GLU A 294 6.66 -20.18 -14.65
N GLU A 295 6.42 -21.22 -15.44
CA GLU A 295 5.88 -21.06 -16.79
C GLU A 295 4.41 -20.59 -16.75
N LEU A 296 3.62 -21.09 -15.81
CA LEU A 296 2.27 -20.59 -15.57
C LEU A 296 2.28 -19.10 -15.25
N GLN A 297 3.11 -18.65 -14.30
CA GLN A 297 3.26 -17.24 -13.96
C GLN A 297 3.64 -16.41 -15.17
N ARG A 298 4.57 -16.89 -15.99
CA ARG A 298 5.03 -16.19 -17.19
C ARG A 298 3.90 -16.03 -18.22
N ARG A 299 3.12 -17.12 -18.47
CA ARG A 299 2.08 -17.14 -19.51
C ARG A 299 0.76 -16.48 -19.09
N THR A 300 0.56 -16.21 -17.79
CA THR A 300 -0.66 -15.59 -17.25
C THR A 300 -0.49 -14.13 -16.83
N ARG A 301 0.70 -13.56 -16.97
CA ARG A 301 1.02 -12.16 -16.56
C ARG A 301 0.05 -11.09 -17.06
N THR A 302 -0.54 -11.28 -18.24
CA THR A 302 -1.42 -10.32 -18.89
C THR A 302 -2.89 -10.51 -18.53
N ILE A 303 -3.23 -11.59 -17.82
CA ILE A 303 -4.59 -11.86 -17.40
C ILE A 303 -4.90 -10.99 -16.16
N THR A 304 -5.90 -10.15 -16.28
CA THR A 304 -6.33 -9.23 -15.20
C THR A 304 -7.57 -9.74 -14.44
N ALA A 305 -8.26 -10.74 -14.98
CA ALA A 305 -9.40 -11.35 -14.32
C ALA A 305 -8.99 -12.02 -13.00
N PRO A 306 -9.72 -11.78 -11.90
CA PRO A 306 -9.40 -12.35 -10.60
C PRO A 306 -9.73 -13.84 -10.59
N LEU A 307 -8.70 -14.68 -10.64
CA LEU A 307 -8.83 -16.13 -10.60
C LEU A 307 -7.84 -16.74 -9.61
N THR A 308 -8.28 -17.72 -8.84
CA THR A 308 -7.43 -18.56 -8.01
C THR A 308 -7.12 -19.86 -8.77
N VAL A 309 -5.85 -20.14 -8.98
CA VAL A 309 -5.35 -21.29 -9.72
C VAL A 309 -4.53 -22.18 -8.80
N ALA A 310 -4.90 -23.44 -8.65
CA ALA A 310 -4.17 -24.40 -7.83
C ALA A 310 -3.25 -25.28 -8.67
N VAL A 311 -2.00 -25.46 -8.24
CA VAL A 311 -1.01 -26.34 -8.88
C VAL A 311 -0.43 -27.28 -7.83
N MET A 312 -0.90 -28.53 -7.82
CA MET A 312 -0.59 -29.52 -6.79
C MET A 312 0.19 -30.70 -7.39
N GLY A 313 1.34 -31.01 -6.80
CA GLY A 313 2.29 -31.99 -7.30
C GLY A 313 2.09 -33.41 -6.80
N CYS A 314 1.03 -33.73 -6.04
CA CYS A 314 0.73 -35.08 -5.59
C CYS A 314 -0.77 -35.35 -5.47
N VAL A 315 -1.15 -36.64 -5.46
CA VAL A 315 -2.55 -37.08 -5.37
C VAL A 315 -3.07 -37.20 -3.92
N VAL A 316 -2.27 -36.93 -2.90
CA VAL A 316 -2.66 -37.09 -1.49
C VAL A 316 -3.50 -35.93 -1.02
N ASN A 317 -2.93 -34.72 -0.93
CA ASN A 317 -3.65 -33.52 -0.52
C ASN A 317 -4.08 -32.65 -1.72
N GLY A 318 -3.42 -32.84 -2.86
CA GLY A 318 -3.63 -32.04 -4.06
C GLY A 318 -5.07 -31.95 -4.54
N PRO A 319 -5.83 -33.03 -4.60
CA PRO A 319 -7.24 -32.96 -5.01
C PRO A 319 -8.13 -32.13 -4.08
N GLY A 320 -7.86 -32.14 -2.76
CA GLY A 320 -8.58 -31.31 -1.78
C GLY A 320 -8.34 -29.82 -2.01
N GLU A 321 -7.07 -29.43 -2.06
CA GLU A 321 -6.67 -28.03 -2.25
C GLU A 321 -7.02 -27.50 -3.65
N ALA A 322 -6.91 -28.34 -4.69
CA ALA A 322 -7.29 -27.97 -6.05
C ALA A 322 -8.81 -27.70 -6.22
N ARG A 323 -9.66 -28.29 -5.37
CA ARG A 323 -11.10 -28.06 -5.38
C ARG A 323 -11.53 -26.71 -4.82
N GLU A 324 -10.69 -26.09 -3.99
CA GLU A 324 -10.99 -24.78 -3.40
C GLU A 324 -10.66 -23.63 -4.36
N ALA A 325 -9.95 -23.91 -5.45
CA ALA A 325 -9.61 -22.94 -6.48
C ALA A 325 -10.67 -22.86 -7.59
N ASP A 326 -10.66 -21.75 -8.34
CA ASP A 326 -11.52 -21.61 -9.53
C ASP A 326 -11.17 -22.66 -10.59
N VAL A 327 -9.87 -22.94 -10.74
CA VAL A 327 -9.33 -24.00 -11.59
C VAL A 327 -8.04 -24.52 -10.97
N GLY A 328 -7.75 -25.79 -11.13
CA GLY A 328 -6.51 -26.36 -10.59
C GLY A 328 -6.16 -27.71 -11.18
N ILE A 329 -4.92 -28.12 -10.96
CA ILE A 329 -4.41 -29.45 -11.27
C ILE A 329 -3.88 -30.12 -10.01
N ALA A 330 -4.12 -31.45 -9.94
CA ALA A 330 -3.45 -32.32 -8.98
C ALA A 330 -2.72 -33.40 -9.78
N ALA A 331 -1.40 -33.33 -9.82
CA ALA A 331 -0.52 -34.19 -10.59
C ALA A 331 -0.02 -35.41 -9.78
N GLY A 332 0.39 -36.48 -10.47
CA GLY A 332 1.06 -37.65 -9.89
C GLY A 332 1.15 -38.81 -10.85
N LYS A 333 2.27 -39.52 -10.82
CA LYS A 333 2.54 -40.77 -11.60
C LYS A 333 2.28 -40.66 -13.11
N GLY A 334 2.84 -39.60 -13.75
CA GLY A 334 2.78 -39.41 -15.20
C GLY A 334 1.45 -38.85 -15.73
N ARG A 335 0.52 -38.49 -14.86
CA ARG A 335 -0.78 -37.89 -15.21
C ARG A 335 -1.26 -36.95 -14.11
N GLY A 336 -2.30 -36.19 -14.39
CA GLY A 336 -2.99 -35.37 -13.38
C GLY A 336 -4.48 -35.29 -13.64
N VAL A 337 -5.17 -34.69 -12.68
CA VAL A 337 -6.59 -34.34 -12.74
C VAL A 337 -6.74 -32.86 -12.80
N LEU A 338 -7.49 -32.37 -13.78
CA LEU A 338 -7.90 -30.98 -13.90
C LEU A 338 -9.23 -30.79 -13.15
N PHE A 339 -9.28 -29.73 -12.35
CA PHE A 339 -10.46 -29.32 -11.58
C PHE A 339 -10.93 -27.95 -12.06
N ARG A 340 -12.24 -27.74 -12.10
CA ARG A 340 -12.89 -26.47 -12.35
C ARG A 340 -14.08 -26.31 -11.40
N GLY A 341 -14.11 -25.20 -10.65
CA GLY A 341 -15.20 -24.94 -9.71
C GLY A 341 -15.41 -26.03 -8.66
N GLY A 342 -14.34 -26.70 -8.24
CA GLY A 342 -14.39 -27.79 -7.26
C GLY A 342 -14.66 -29.20 -7.84
N GLU A 343 -14.98 -29.33 -9.12
CA GLU A 343 -15.27 -30.60 -9.77
C GLU A 343 -14.11 -31.07 -10.64
N ALA A 344 -13.87 -32.38 -10.68
CA ALA A 344 -12.89 -33.01 -11.58
C ALA A 344 -13.44 -33.01 -13.01
N VAL A 345 -12.80 -32.30 -13.91
CA VAL A 345 -13.23 -32.14 -15.30
C VAL A 345 -12.68 -33.27 -16.19
N ARG A 346 -11.36 -33.46 -16.14
CA ARG A 346 -10.70 -34.49 -16.97
C ARG A 346 -9.37 -34.98 -16.37
N LYS A 347 -8.95 -36.16 -16.78
CA LYS A 347 -7.59 -36.66 -16.53
C LYS A 347 -6.71 -36.27 -17.71
N VAL A 348 -5.49 -35.81 -17.43
CA VAL A 348 -4.57 -35.26 -18.43
C VAL A 348 -3.20 -35.90 -18.26
N PRO A 349 -2.50 -36.29 -19.33
CA PRO A 349 -1.09 -36.70 -19.27
C PRO A 349 -0.22 -35.58 -18.68
N GLU A 350 0.87 -35.93 -17.99
CA GLU A 350 1.75 -34.96 -17.36
C GLU A 350 2.27 -33.90 -18.33
N ALA A 351 2.67 -34.29 -19.53
CA ALA A 351 3.18 -33.41 -20.57
C ALA A 351 2.16 -32.35 -21.06
N GLU A 352 0.87 -32.59 -20.85
CA GLU A 352 -0.22 -31.69 -21.30
C GLU A 352 -0.84 -30.88 -20.14
N LEU A 353 -0.40 -31.10 -18.90
CA LEU A 353 -1.02 -30.50 -17.71
C LEU A 353 -1.05 -28.97 -17.75
N LEU A 354 0.05 -28.37 -18.12
CA LEU A 354 0.15 -26.89 -18.15
C LEU A 354 -0.72 -26.31 -19.26
N ASP A 355 -0.72 -26.90 -20.44
CA ASP A 355 -1.52 -26.39 -21.56
C ASP A 355 -3.02 -26.55 -21.29
N ALA A 356 -3.44 -27.69 -20.72
CA ALA A 356 -4.81 -27.90 -20.29
C ALA A 356 -5.26 -26.92 -19.21
N LEU A 357 -4.38 -26.61 -18.24
CA LEU A 357 -4.66 -25.62 -17.20
C LEU A 357 -4.79 -24.21 -17.79
N LEU A 358 -3.91 -23.83 -18.71
CA LEU A 358 -3.94 -22.52 -19.37
C LEU A 358 -5.18 -22.34 -20.27
N GLU A 359 -5.66 -23.40 -20.90
CA GLU A 359 -6.91 -23.41 -21.67
C GLU A 359 -8.10 -23.03 -20.78
N GLU A 360 -8.25 -23.69 -19.63
CA GLU A 360 -9.32 -23.41 -18.67
C GLU A 360 -9.20 -22.02 -18.02
N ILE A 361 -7.98 -21.58 -17.70
CA ILE A 361 -7.74 -20.22 -17.18
C ILE A 361 -8.22 -19.18 -18.18
N ARG A 362 -7.90 -19.35 -19.48
CA ARG A 362 -8.32 -18.40 -20.52
C ARG A 362 -9.84 -18.40 -20.71
N ALA A 363 -10.46 -19.57 -20.68
CA ALA A 363 -11.92 -19.70 -20.75
C ALA A 363 -12.59 -18.97 -19.58
N LEU A 364 -12.16 -19.24 -18.34
CA LEU A 364 -12.69 -18.57 -17.15
C LEU A 364 -12.41 -17.06 -17.14
N ALA A 365 -11.25 -16.63 -17.61
CA ALA A 365 -10.91 -15.21 -17.71
C ALA A 365 -11.82 -14.48 -18.69
N ALA A 366 -12.17 -15.11 -19.82
CA ALA A 366 -13.12 -14.56 -20.79
C ALA A 366 -14.57 -14.48 -20.25
N GLU A 367 -14.97 -15.44 -19.39
CA GLU A 367 -16.27 -15.44 -18.74
C GLU A 367 -16.41 -14.32 -17.66
N ARG A 368 -15.27 -13.80 -17.14
CA ARG A 368 -15.22 -12.80 -16.06
C ARG A 368 -14.78 -11.42 -16.54
N ALA A 369 -14.45 -11.27 -17.81
CA ALA A 369 -14.07 -10.00 -18.42
C ALA A 369 -15.33 -9.16 -18.78
#